data_1a2a5ff3dc46e4eae8dd20fc0772ab89
#
_entry.id   1a2a5ff3dc46e4eae8dd20fc0772ab89
#
_cell.length_a   1.000
_cell.length_b   1.000
_cell.length_c   1.000
_cell.angle_alpha   90.00
_cell.angle_beta   90.00
_cell.angle_gamma   90.00
#
_symmetry.space_group_name_H-M   'P 1'
#
loop_
_entity.id
_entity.type
_entity.pdbx_description
1 polymer ?
#
loop_
_entity_poly.entity_id
_entity_poly.type
_entity_poly.pdbx_seq_one_letter_code
_entity_poly.pdbx_strand_id
1 'polypeptide(L)'
;MPGAVHRLTPPFLPMTVVSGADSLKDGTTVFSLPAGQKWVARHQPQSFIDQQQFVDEPANTPIKQLTKWRHEHRFEEVGGTTRITDTVHTTAPEKVLAPAFAYRQHQLAEDIAFLTRIDQLGTADYDDQPRTLTVAMTGSRGLVGTALTAQLTTAGHKVIQLVRGTPRHNGAHEQRHWDMEDPDATLFDGVDAVVHLAGESIMGRFTDEHKAEIYSSRIGPTRRLARLAA
;
A
#
# COMPACT_ATOMS: atom_id res chain seq x y z
N MET A 1 -2.88 -9.14 -3.43
CA MET A 1 -1.80 -8.17 -3.15
C MET A 1 -2.30 -7.17 -2.11
N PRO A 2 -1.83 -7.23 -0.86
CA PRO A 2 -2.35 -6.37 0.22
C PRO A 2 -2.20 -4.87 -0.06
N GLY A 3 -1.14 -4.48 -0.77
CA GLY A 3 -0.89 -3.08 -1.13
C GLY A 3 -1.91 -2.48 -2.09
N ALA A 4 -2.49 -3.27 -3.00
CA ALA A 4 -3.43 -2.78 -4.00
C ALA A 4 -4.67 -2.13 -3.37
N VAL A 5 -5.20 -2.69 -2.28
CA VAL A 5 -6.39 -2.12 -1.63
C VAL A 5 -6.12 -0.71 -1.07
N HIS A 6 -4.92 -0.46 -0.54
CA HIS A 6 -4.52 0.87 -0.08
C HIS A 6 -4.43 1.87 -1.22
N ARG A 7 -3.90 1.44 -2.38
CA ARG A 7 -3.77 2.27 -3.58
C ARG A 7 -5.14 2.60 -4.19
N LEU A 8 -6.03 1.61 -4.23
CA LEU A 8 -7.33 1.72 -4.88
C LEU A 8 -8.44 2.25 -3.95
N THR A 9 -8.17 2.50 -2.68
CA THR A 9 -9.13 3.15 -1.78
C THR A 9 -9.02 4.67 -1.93
N PRO A 10 -10.08 5.36 -2.43
CA PRO A 10 -10.04 6.80 -2.63
C PRO A 10 -9.81 7.56 -1.32
N PRO A 11 -8.86 8.51 -1.26
CA PRO A 11 -8.53 9.23 -0.03
C PRO A 11 -9.63 10.21 0.44
N PHE A 12 -10.58 10.51 -0.43
CA PHE A 12 -11.73 11.37 -0.11
C PHE A 12 -12.92 10.60 0.47
N LEU A 13 -12.89 9.26 0.48
CA LEU A 13 -13.90 8.48 1.17
C LEU A 13 -13.62 8.44 2.66
N PRO A 14 -14.68 8.49 3.50
CA PRO A 14 -14.54 8.40 4.95
C PRO A 14 -14.30 6.96 5.40
N MET A 15 -13.26 6.32 4.84
CA MET A 15 -12.89 4.94 5.16
C MET A 15 -11.38 4.76 5.11
N THR A 16 -10.86 3.90 5.98
CA THR A 16 -9.42 3.58 6.05
C THR A 16 -9.23 2.07 6.00
N VAL A 17 -8.25 1.60 5.25
CA VAL A 17 -7.89 0.18 5.21
C VAL A 17 -7.24 -0.21 6.54
N VAL A 18 -7.81 -1.19 7.22
CA VAL A 18 -7.26 -1.80 8.45
C VAL A 18 -6.42 -3.03 8.10
N SER A 19 -6.94 -3.88 7.19
CA SER A 19 -6.20 -5.03 6.65
C SER A 19 -6.65 -5.30 5.23
N GLY A 20 -5.72 -5.68 4.36
CA GLY A 20 -6.00 -6.15 3.01
C GLY A 20 -6.14 -7.66 2.95
N ALA A 21 -6.86 -8.16 1.94
CA ALA A 21 -6.95 -9.58 1.65
C ALA A 21 -5.62 -10.12 1.13
N ASP A 22 -5.24 -11.30 1.57
CA ASP A 22 -4.07 -12.06 1.12
C ASP A 22 -4.40 -13.02 -0.04
N SER A 23 -5.67 -13.28 -0.28
CA SER A 23 -6.18 -14.16 -1.33
C SER A 23 -7.37 -13.50 -2.05
N LEU A 24 -7.40 -13.58 -3.38
CA LEU A 24 -8.55 -13.13 -4.18
C LEU A 24 -9.67 -14.16 -4.19
N LYS A 25 -9.41 -15.41 -3.80
CA LYS A 25 -10.41 -16.46 -3.76
C LYS A 25 -11.31 -16.37 -2.53
N ASP A 26 -10.70 -16.21 -1.34
CA ASP A 26 -11.38 -16.34 -0.05
C ASP A 26 -10.89 -15.34 1.02
N GLY A 27 -10.06 -14.40 0.63
CA GLY A 27 -9.51 -13.39 1.51
C GLY A 27 -10.55 -12.41 2.04
N THR A 28 -10.15 -11.64 3.04
CA THR A 28 -11.00 -10.63 3.68
C THR A 28 -10.27 -9.32 3.80
N THR A 29 -10.90 -8.24 3.34
CA THR A 29 -10.45 -6.87 3.53
C THR A 29 -11.31 -6.19 4.59
N VAL A 30 -10.67 -5.50 5.52
CA VAL A 30 -11.36 -4.76 6.58
C VAL A 30 -11.08 -3.27 6.43
N PHE A 31 -12.15 -2.49 6.39
CA PHE A 31 -12.10 -1.03 6.44
C PHE A 31 -12.68 -0.53 7.76
N SER A 32 -12.09 0.53 8.30
CA SER A 32 -12.67 1.34 9.37
C SER A 32 -13.52 2.45 8.74
N LEU A 33 -14.70 2.64 9.27
CA LEU A 33 -15.66 3.68 8.90
C LEU A 33 -15.85 4.66 10.06
N PRO A 34 -16.48 5.84 9.85
CA PRO A 34 -16.85 6.76 10.91
C PRO A 34 -17.65 6.08 12.04
N ALA A 35 -17.57 6.65 13.22
CA ALA A 35 -18.22 6.15 14.44
C ALA A 35 -17.80 4.71 14.84
N GLY A 36 -16.57 4.30 14.50
CA GLY A 36 -16.02 3.00 14.90
C GLY A 36 -16.62 1.80 14.18
N GLN A 37 -17.42 2.03 13.15
CA GLN A 37 -17.98 0.96 12.34
C GLN A 37 -16.90 0.31 11.47
N LYS A 38 -17.16 -0.91 11.00
CA LYS A 38 -16.27 -1.62 10.10
C LYS A 38 -17.05 -2.11 8.88
N TRP A 39 -16.41 -2.03 7.72
CA TRP A 39 -16.82 -2.77 6.53
C TRP A 39 -15.88 -3.94 6.37
N VAL A 40 -16.42 -5.15 6.41
CA VAL A 40 -15.69 -6.40 6.23
C VAL A 40 -16.06 -6.95 4.86
N ALA A 41 -15.24 -6.70 3.85
CA ALA A 41 -15.42 -7.24 2.49
C ALA A 41 -14.77 -8.62 2.42
N ARG A 42 -15.54 -9.64 2.06
CA ARG A 42 -15.07 -11.01 1.91
C ARG A 42 -15.19 -11.45 0.47
N HIS A 43 -14.11 -12.02 -0.06
CA HIS A 43 -14.12 -12.66 -1.36
C HIS A 43 -14.96 -13.92 -1.34
N GLN A 44 -15.64 -14.19 -2.47
CA GLN A 44 -16.61 -15.29 -2.61
C GLN A 44 -15.97 -16.45 -3.38
N PRO A 45 -15.55 -17.54 -2.71
CA PRO A 45 -14.82 -18.65 -3.36
C PRO A 45 -15.56 -19.29 -4.52
N GLN A 46 -16.89 -19.37 -4.41
CA GLN A 46 -17.74 -19.96 -5.45
C GLN A 46 -17.85 -19.12 -6.72
N SER A 47 -17.45 -17.84 -6.65
CA SER A 47 -17.43 -16.91 -7.79
C SER A 47 -16.02 -16.60 -8.26
N PHE A 48 -15.02 -17.31 -7.73
CA PHE A 48 -13.62 -17.13 -8.13
C PHE A 48 -13.32 -17.97 -9.38
N ILE A 49 -12.75 -17.33 -10.39
CA ILE A 49 -12.19 -17.97 -11.58
C ILE A 49 -10.77 -17.43 -11.72
N ASP A 50 -9.79 -18.33 -11.62
CA ASP A 50 -8.37 -17.94 -11.64
C ASP A 50 -8.04 -17.09 -12.86
N GLN A 51 -7.31 -15.99 -12.63
CA GLN A 51 -6.92 -14.98 -13.62
C GLN A 51 -8.06 -14.29 -14.37
N GLN A 52 -9.32 -14.61 -14.09
CA GLN A 52 -10.47 -14.08 -14.85
C GLN A 52 -11.47 -13.32 -13.98
N GLN A 53 -11.76 -13.79 -12.76
CA GLN A 53 -12.83 -13.18 -11.97
C GLN A 53 -12.63 -13.38 -10.47
N PHE A 54 -12.96 -12.37 -9.69
CA PHE A 54 -13.29 -12.51 -8.27
C PHE A 54 -14.43 -11.56 -7.88
N VAL A 55 -15.06 -11.87 -6.75
CA VAL A 55 -16.21 -11.12 -6.25
C VAL A 55 -16.04 -10.85 -4.77
N ASP A 56 -16.37 -9.66 -4.30
CA ASP A 56 -16.44 -9.33 -2.89
C ASP A 56 -17.84 -8.90 -2.44
N GLU A 57 -18.22 -9.31 -1.22
CA GLU A 57 -19.45 -8.94 -0.55
C GLU A 57 -19.20 -8.58 0.91
N PRO A 58 -20.00 -7.68 1.52
CA PRO A 58 -19.92 -7.44 2.96
C PRO A 58 -20.27 -8.70 3.74
N ALA A 59 -19.41 -9.06 4.69
CA ALA A 59 -19.64 -10.20 5.58
C ALA A 59 -20.40 -9.81 6.85
N ASN A 60 -20.43 -8.53 7.20
CA ASN A 60 -20.99 -8.02 8.46
C ASN A 60 -22.32 -7.29 8.29
N THR A 61 -23.19 -7.50 9.25
CA THR A 61 -24.45 -6.76 9.43
C THR A 61 -24.14 -5.49 10.27
N PRO A 62 -24.78 -4.34 10.04
CA PRO A 62 -25.92 -4.12 9.14
C PRO A 62 -25.53 -3.76 7.69
N ILE A 63 -24.24 -3.61 7.38
CA ILE A 63 -23.77 -3.12 6.07
C ILE A 63 -24.29 -4.00 4.93
N LYS A 64 -24.20 -5.31 5.08
CA LYS A 64 -24.69 -6.27 4.08
C LYS A 64 -26.16 -6.05 3.74
N GLN A 65 -27.00 -5.83 4.74
CA GLN A 65 -28.44 -5.65 4.55
C GLN A 65 -28.79 -4.29 3.94
N LEU A 66 -28.09 -3.24 4.37
CA LEU A 66 -28.34 -1.87 3.93
C LEU A 66 -27.85 -1.60 2.51
N THR A 67 -26.68 -2.10 2.17
CA THR A 67 -26.05 -1.79 0.88
C THR A 67 -26.39 -2.79 -0.21
N LYS A 68 -26.71 -4.03 0.14
CA LYS A 68 -26.83 -5.16 -0.80
C LYS A 68 -25.66 -5.21 -1.79
N TRP A 69 -24.49 -4.87 -1.29
CA TRP A 69 -23.28 -4.73 -2.10
C TRP A 69 -22.79 -6.09 -2.60
N ARG A 70 -22.55 -6.16 -3.90
CA ARG A 70 -21.82 -7.22 -4.57
C ARG A 70 -20.96 -6.59 -5.64
N HIS A 71 -19.67 -6.75 -5.53
CA HIS A 71 -18.70 -6.17 -6.45
C HIS A 71 -17.96 -7.28 -7.18
N GLU A 72 -18.09 -7.32 -8.48
CA GLU A 72 -17.49 -8.29 -9.39
C GLU A 72 -16.37 -7.63 -10.17
N HIS A 73 -15.20 -8.26 -10.15
CA HIS A 73 -14.03 -7.89 -10.93
C HIS A 73 -13.82 -8.92 -12.03
N ARG A 74 -13.81 -8.48 -13.28
CA ARG A 74 -13.50 -9.32 -14.45
C ARG A 74 -12.24 -8.86 -15.14
N PHE A 75 -11.47 -9.84 -15.61
CA PHE A 75 -10.24 -9.66 -16.36
C PHE A 75 -10.36 -10.47 -17.65
N GLU A 76 -10.26 -9.79 -18.79
CA GLU A 76 -10.40 -10.39 -20.11
C GLU A 76 -9.21 -10.00 -20.98
N GLU A 77 -8.60 -10.97 -21.65
CA GLU A 77 -7.59 -10.66 -22.67
C GLU A 77 -8.28 -10.14 -23.93
N VAL A 78 -7.86 -8.98 -24.41
CA VAL A 78 -8.38 -8.35 -25.62
C VAL A 78 -7.22 -7.78 -26.42
N GLY A 79 -6.86 -8.43 -27.52
CA GLY A 79 -5.86 -7.90 -28.46
C GLY A 79 -4.47 -7.69 -27.84
N GLY A 80 -4.01 -8.59 -26.99
CA GLY A 80 -2.71 -8.50 -26.30
C GLY A 80 -2.70 -7.55 -25.09
N THR A 81 -3.86 -7.05 -24.69
CA THR A 81 -4.05 -6.22 -23.49
C THR A 81 -5.08 -6.83 -22.57
N THR A 82 -5.13 -6.40 -21.31
CA THR A 82 -6.12 -6.85 -20.34
C THR A 82 -7.20 -5.79 -20.16
N ARG A 83 -8.45 -6.15 -20.46
CA ARG A 83 -9.62 -5.36 -20.08
C ARG A 83 -10.03 -5.71 -18.66
N ILE A 84 -10.14 -4.70 -17.80
CA ILE A 84 -10.62 -4.85 -16.42
C ILE A 84 -12.00 -4.19 -16.33
N THR A 85 -12.98 -4.97 -15.86
CA THR A 85 -14.38 -4.51 -15.71
C THR A 85 -14.81 -4.69 -14.26
N ASP A 86 -15.19 -3.59 -13.61
CA ASP A 86 -15.82 -3.59 -12.29
C ASP A 86 -17.33 -3.47 -12.45
N THR A 87 -18.09 -4.43 -11.90
CA THR A 87 -19.55 -4.38 -11.86
C THR A 87 -20.04 -4.39 -10.42
N VAL A 88 -20.83 -3.39 -10.06
CA VAL A 88 -21.36 -3.24 -8.68
C VAL A 88 -22.87 -3.32 -8.67
N HIS A 89 -23.39 -4.28 -7.94
CA HIS A 89 -24.80 -4.36 -7.57
C HIS A 89 -24.97 -3.81 -6.16
N THR A 90 -25.79 -2.78 -6.00
CA THR A 90 -25.98 -2.09 -4.71
C THR A 90 -27.24 -1.25 -4.68
N THR A 91 -27.68 -0.87 -3.49
CA THR A 91 -28.78 0.11 -3.28
C THR A 91 -28.26 1.56 -3.32
N ALA A 92 -26.94 1.77 -3.30
CA ALA A 92 -26.36 3.11 -3.37
C ALA A 92 -26.56 3.73 -4.77
N PRO A 93 -26.92 5.02 -4.88
CA PRO A 93 -27.04 5.68 -6.17
C PRO A 93 -25.71 5.73 -6.93
N GLU A 94 -25.74 5.49 -8.24
CA GLU A 94 -24.57 5.51 -9.12
C GLU A 94 -23.75 6.80 -8.97
N LYS A 95 -24.40 7.96 -8.94
CA LYS A 95 -23.74 9.27 -8.79
C LYS A 95 -22.88 9.41 -7.53
N VAL A 96 -23.15 8.61 -6.49
CA VAL A 96 -22.36 8.60 -5.25
C VAL A 96 -21.11 7.74 -5.42
N LEU A 97 -21.20 6.70 -6.23
CA LEU A 97 -20.13 5.73 -6.46
C LEU A 97 -19.20 6.12 -7.62
N ALA A 98 -19.72 6.80 -8.63
CA ALA A 98 -18.98 7.13 -9.84
C ALA A 98 -17.62 7.80 -9.59
N PRO A 99 -17.47 8.80 -8.68
CA PRO A 99 -16.16 9.38 -8.39
C PRO A 99 -15.16 8.38 -7.80
N ALA A 100 -15.63 7.46 -6.96
CA ALA A 100 -14.77 6.45 -6.35
C ALA A 100 -14.26 5.44 -7.39
N PHE A 101 -15.11 5.02 -8.31
CA PHE A 101 -14.72 4.10 -9.39
C PHE A 101 -13.84 4.79 -10.44
N ALA A 102 -14.10 6.04 -10.78
CA ALA A 102 -13.22 6.83 -11.64
C ALA A 102 -11.80 6.96 -11.04
N TYR A 103 -11.70 7.24 -9.74
CA TYR A 103 -10.43 7.25 -9.03
C TYR A 103 -9.71 5.89 -9.12
N ARG A 104 -10.42 4.81 -8.81
CA ARG A 104 -9.86 3.45 -8.82
C ARG A 104 -9.31 3.05 -10.18
N GLN A 105 -10.06 3.32 -11.24
CA GLN A 105 -9.66 3.01 -12.61
C GLN A 105 -8.43 3.82 -13.04
N HIS A 106 -8.43 5.13 -12.76
CA HIS A 106 -7.29 5.99 -13.04
C HIS A 106 -6.05 5.54 -12.25
N GLN A 107 -6.19 5.33 -10.94
CA GLN A 107 -5.08 4.92 -10.08
C GLN A 107 -4.48 3.57 -10.51
N LEU A 108 -5.33 2.60 -10.87
CA LEU A 108 -4.87 1.30 -11.34
C LEU A 108 -4.10 1.41 -12.66
N ALA A 109 -4.60 2.21 -13.61
CA ALA A 109 -3.93 2.45 -14.88
C ALA A 109 -2.57 3.12 -14.69
N GLU A 110 -2.49 4.14 -13.82
CA GLU A 110 -1.23 4.82 -13.51
C GLU A 110 -0.23 3.91 -12.79
N ASP A 111 -0.69 3.07 -11.85
CA ASP A 111 0.17 2.12 -11.15
C ASP A 111 0.74 1.07 -12.12
N ILE A 112 -0.07 0.52 -13.02
CA ILE A 112 0.40 -0.43 -14.04
C ILE A 112 1.39 0.24 -14.98
N ALA A 113 1.09 1.44 -15.49
CA ALA A 113 1.99 2.19 -16.36
C ALA A 113 3.33 2.52 -15.67
N PHE A 114 3.30 2.85 -14.39
CA PHE A 114 4.51 3.08 -13.60
C PHE A 114 5.34 1.80 -13.46
N LEU A 115 4.73 0.67 -13.09
CA LEU A 115 5.41 -0.61 -12.95
C LEU A 115 6.06 -1.04 -14.28
N THR A 116 5.33 -0.91 -15.40
CA THR A 116 5.89 -1.21 -16.72
C THR A 116 7.12 -0.35 -17.04
N ARG A 117 7.12 0.94 -16.67
CA ARG A 117 8.31 1.81 -16.87
C ARG A 117 9.49 1.38 -15.99
N ILE A 118 9.23 0.98 -14.75
CA ILE A 118 10.30 0.53 -13.83
C ILE A 118 10.90 -0.78 -14.34
N ASP A 119 10.08 -1.73 -14.77
CA ASP A 119 10.56 -2.99 -15.34
C ASP A 119 11.46 -2.75 -16.56
N GLN A 120 11.09 -1.83 -17.45
CA GLN A 120 11.89 -1.45 -18.60
C GLN A 120 13.25 -0.82 -18.23
N LEU A 121 13.32 -0.08 -17.11
CA LEU A 121 14.56 0.51 -16.62
C LEU A 121 15.47 -0.50 -15.91
N GLY A 122 14.88 -1.55 -15.32
CA GLY A 122 15.60 -2.59 -14.58
C GLY A 122 16.21 -3.69 -15.42
N THR A 123 15.75 -3.86 -16.68
CA THR A 123 16.18 -4.95 -17.59
C THR A 123 17.46 -4.65 -18.39
N ALA A 124 18.05 -3.47 -18.22
CA ALA A 124 19.19 -3.05 -19.06
C ALA A 124 20.49 -3.89 -18.85
N ASP A 125 20.64 -4.66 -17.76
CA ASP A 125 21.90 -5.32 -17.44
C ASP A 125 21.84 -6.77 -16.93
N TYR A 126 20.70 -7.37 -16.59
CA TYR A 126 20.66 -8.72 -16.01
C TYR A 126 19.37 -9.48 -16.34
N ASP A 127 19.55 -10.69 -16.86
CA ASP A 127 18.61 -11.82 -16.93
C ASP A 127 17.09 -11.43 -16.90
N ASP A 128 16.36 -11.75 -17.94
CA ASP A 128 14.95 -11.40 -18.24
C ASP A 128 13.89 -11.66 -17.12
N GLN A 129 14.30 -11.73 -15.86
CA GLN A 129 13.39 -11.97 -14.72
C GLN A 129 13.16 -10.69 -13.91
N PRO A 130 11.92 -10.36 -13.59
CA PRO A 130 11.60 -9.22 -12.71
C PRO A 130 12.28 -9.39 -11.34
N ARG A 131 13.22 -8.51 -11.01
CA ARG A 131 13.98 -8.58 -9.77
C ARG A 131 13.12 -8.11 -8.60
N THR A 132 12.86 -8.99 -7.63
CA THR A 132 12.27 -8.61 -6.34
C THR A 132 13.30 -7.87 -5.49
N LEU A 133 13.07 -6.59 -5.22
CA LEU A 133 13.91 -5.78 -4.35
C LEU A 133 13.44 -5.86 -2.89
N THR A 134 14.40 -5.80 -1.95
CA THR A 134 14.17 -5.58 -0.54
C THR A 134 14.49 -4.12 -0.20
N VAL A 135 13.48 -3.34 0.18
CA VAL A 135 13.60 -1.90 0.45
C VAL A 135 13.46 -1.62 1.94
N ALA A 136 14.51 -1.10 2.58
CA ALA A 136 14.42 -0.62 3.96
C ALA A 136 13.85 0.80 4.00
N MET A 137 12.87 1.06 4.84
CA MET A 137 12.16 2.35 4.85
C MET A 137 11.98 2.89 6.27
N THR A 138 12.49 4.10 6.52
CA THR A 138 12.10 4.89 7.69
C THR A 138 10.85 5.71 7.39
N GLY A 139 10.04 6.06 8.40
CA GLY A 139 8.83 6.84 8.18
C GLY A 139 7.74 6.11 7.38
N SER A 140 7.80 4.78 7.30
CA SER A 140 6.89 3.92 6.54
C SER A 140 5.41 4.04 6.93
N ARG A 141 5.11 4.60 8.11
CA ARG A 141 3.74 4.85 8.61
C ARG A 141 3.24 6.27 8.33
N GLY A 142 4.07 7.14 7.77
CA GLY A 142 3.68 8.47 7.33
C GLY A 142 2.86 8.43 6.04
N LEU A 143 2.34 9.58 5.60
CA LEU A 143 1.51 9.71 4.40
C LEU A 143 2.22 9.11 3.16
N VAL A 144 3.42 9.58 2.86
CA VAL A 144 4.21 9.11 1.72
C VAL A 144 4.68 7.67 1.92
N GLY A 145 5.16 7.33 3.14
CA GLY A 145 5.68 6.00 3.45
C GLY A 145 4.62 4.91 3.32
N THR A 146 3.38 5.16 3.75
CA THR A 146 2.26 4.22 3.59
C THR A 146 1.93 3.99 2.10
N ALA A 147 1.85 5.06 1.32
CA ALA A 147 1.56 4.98 -0.11
C ALA A 147 2.68 4.24 -0.88
N LEU A 148 3.94 4.56 -0.58
CA LEU A 148 5.10 3.91 -1.22
C LEU A 148 5.22 2.44 -0.80
N THR A 149 4.99 2.10 0.48
CA THR A 149 4.94 0.71 0.95
C THR A 149 3.88 -0.07 0.17
N ALA A 150 2.68 0.49 0.04
CA ALA A 150 1.60 -0.13 -0.72
C ALA A 150 1.98 -0.36 -2.20
N GLN A 151 2.61 0.61 -2.83
CA GLN A 151 3.05 0.50 -4.23
C GLN A 151 4.16 -0.54 -4.42
N LEU A 152 5.19 -0.52 -3.58
CA LEU A 152 6.29 -1.49 -3.65
C LEU A 152 5.80 -2.93 -3.45
N THR A 153 4.93 -3.16 -2.46
CA THR A 153 4.38 -4.49 -2.19
C THR A 153 3.39 -4.96 -3.26
N THR A 154 2.70 -4.06 -3.93
CA THR A 154 1.87 -4.37 -5.11
C THR A 154 2.74 -4.81 -6.28
N ALA A 155 3.94 -4.23 -6.43
CA ALA A 155 4.94 -4.63 -7.42
C ALA A 155 5.68 -5.94 -7.08
N GLY A 156 5.39 -6.56 -5.93
CA GLY A 156 6.07 -7.79 -5.49
C GLY A 156 7.36 -7.57 -4.71
N HIS A 157 7.75 -6.31 -4.46
CA HIS A 157 8.94 -5.99 -3.66
C HIS A 157 8.69 -6.21 -2.15
N LYS A 158 9.76 -6.44 -1.39
CA LYS A 158 9.72 -6.54 0.07
C LYS A 158 10.00 -5.17 0.69
N VAL A 159 9.27 -4.84 1.75
CA VAL A 159 9.52 -3.63 2.54
C VAL A 159 9.88 -4.01 3.96
N ILE A 160 11.05 -3.56 4.42
CA ILE A 160 11.49 -3.62 5.82
C ILE A 160 11.22 -2.26 6.44
N GLN A 161 10.36 -2.23 7.46
CA GLN A 161 10.04 -1.00 8.18
C GLN A 161 11.09 -0.73 9.26
N LEU A 162 11.82 0.35 9.14
CA LEU A 162 12.76 0.80 10.17
C LEU A 162 12.01 1.61 11.22
N VAL A 163 11.96 1.09 12.45
CA VAL A 163 11.15 1.64 13.55
C VAL A 163 12.03 2.05 14.74
N ARG A 164 11.71 3.18 15.37
CA ARG A 164 12.42 3.67 16.58
C ARG A 164 12.07 2.90 17.85
N GLY A 165 10.92 2.25 17.88
CA GLY A 165 10.47 1.42 18.99
C GLY A 165 10.77 -0.04 18.80
N THR A 166 10.21 -0.89 19.67
CA THR A 166 10.35 -2.34 19.59
C THR A 166 9.73 -2.88 18.30
N PRO A 167 10.47 -3.64 17.46
CA PRO A 167 9.94 -4.29 16.28
C PRO A 167 8.81 -5.28 16.62
N ARG A 168 7.79 -5.32 15.77
CA ARG A 168 6.69 -6.28 15.88
C ARG A 168 6.94 -7.44 14.94
N HIS A 169 6.98 -8.67 15.46
CA HIS A 169 7.26 -9.86 14.66
C HIS A 169 6.03 -10.39 13.88
N ASN A 170 4.81 -9.97 14.26
CA ASN A 170 3.55 -10.47 13.69
C ASN A 170 2.87 -9.44 12.78
N GLY A 171 3.63 -8.51 12.22
CA GLY A 171 3.12 -7.50 11.27
C GLY A 171 3.12 -7.99 9.81
N ALA A 172 2.42 -7.26 8.94
CA ALA A 172 2.42 -7.53 7.49
C ALA A 172 3.81 -7.33 6.84
N HIS A 173 4.70 -6.63 7.50
CA HIS A 173 6.06 -6.33 7.02
C HIS A 173 7.07 -6.62 8.12
N GLU A 174 8.27 -7.07 7.73
CA GLU A 174 9.41 -7.15 8.62
C GLU A 174 9.70 -5.78 9.23
N GLN A 175 10.06 -5.75 10.51
CA GLN A 175 10.48 -4.54 11.20
C GLN A 175 11.85 -4.74 11.79
N ARG A 176 12.72 -3.73 11.63
CA ARG A 176 14.02 -3.66 12.30
C ARG A 176 14.06 -2.43 13.19
N HIS A 177 14.69 -2.57 14.36
CA HIS A 177 14.96 -1.43 15.23
C HIS A 177 15.98 -0.50 14.56
N TRP A 178 15.68 0.78 14.58
CA TRP A 178 16.58 1.80 14.07
C TRP A 178 16.85 2.83 15.16
N ASP A 179 18.07 2.81 15.69
CA ASP A 179 18.59 3.90 16.50
C ASP A 179 19.05 5.04 15.58
N MET A 180 18.54 6.25 15.84
CA MET A 180 18.85 7.43 15.01
C MET A 180 20.28 7.93 15.25
N GLU A 181 20.84 7.69 16.44
CA GLU A 181 22.16 8.18 16.83
C GLU A 181 23.27 7.16 16.55
N ASP A 182 22.96 5.86 16.74
CA ASP A 182 23.92 4.76 16.56
C ASP A 182 23.23 3.56 15.87
N PRO A 183 23.00 3.65 14.55
CA PRO A 183 22.34 2.56 13.82
C PRO A 183 23.25 1.32 13.78
N ASP A 184 22.66 0.15 14.09
CA ASP A 184 23.33 -1.15 14.05
C ASP A 184 23.95 -1.42 12.65
N ALA A 185 25.18 -1.96 12.62
CA ALA A 185 25.90 -2.25 11.39
C ALA A 185 25.16 -3.25 10.48
N THR A 186 24.32 -4.13 11.06
CA THR A 186 23.53 -5.13 10.33
C THR A 186 22.16 -4.62 9.88
N LEU A 187 21.85 -3.34 10.12
CA LEU A 187 20.54 -2.77 9.82
C LEU A 187 20.11 -2.97 8.38
N PHE A 188 21.07 -2.98 7.45
CA PHE A 188 20.85 -3.12 6.01
C PHE A 188 21.24 -4.47 5.45
N ASP A 189 21.40 -5.51 6.27
CA ASP A 189 21.70 -6.85 5.77
C ASP A 189 20.58 -7.34 4.85
N GLY A 190 20.94 -7.72 3.62
CA GLY A 190 19.99 -8.18 2.59
C GLY A 190 19.06 -7.10 2.05
N VAL A 191 19.42 -5.82 2.18
CA VAL A 191 18.68 -4.67 1.65
C VAL A 191 19.29 -4.22 0.32
N ASP A 192 18.45 -4.05 -0.70
CA ASP A 192 18.86 -3.55 -2.01
C ASP A 192 18.80 -2.01 -2.10
N ALA A 193 17.87 -1.39 -1.36
CA ALA A 193 17.67 0.06 -1.39
C ALA A 193 17.16 0.60 -0.05
N VAL A 194 17.51 1.85 0.25
CA VAL A 194 17.09 2.56 1.47
C VAL A 194 16.28 3.80 1.11
N VAL A 195 15.10 3.92 1.73
CA VAL A 195 14.24 5.11 1.59
C VAL A 195 14.07 5.77 2.95
N HIS A 196 14.60 7.00 3.09
CA HIS A 196 14.53 7.76 4.33
C HIS A 196 13.45 8.84 4.28
N LEU A 197 12.29 8.57 4.91
CA LEU A 197 11.15 9.48 4.99
C LEU A 197 10.84 9.97 6.40
N ALA A 198 11.59 9.48 7.41
CA ALA A 198 11.41 9.94 8.78
C ALA A 198 11.94 11.36 8.95
N GLY A 199 11.28 12.12 9.79
CA GLY A 199 11.67 13.48 10.16
C GLY A 199 10.55 14.14 10.96
N GLU A 200 10.89 15.21 11.66
CA GLU A 200 9.91 16.03 12.36
C GLU A 200 8.93 16.67 11.36
N SER A 201 7.66 16.82 11.76
CA SER A 201 6.64 17.43 10.92
C SER A 201 7.03 18.86 10.54
N ILE A 202 6.89 19.21 9.26
CA ILE A 202 7.04 20.60 8.80
C ILE A 202 5.76 21.41 9.05
N MET A 203 4.68 20.76 9.48
CA MET A 203 3.40 21.42 9.77
C MET A 203 3.43 21.98 11.18
N GLY A 204 3.15 23.26 11.32
CA GLY A 204 3.14 23.92 12.60
C GLY A 204 3.66 25.35 12.54
N ARG A 205 3.82 25.98 13.71
CA ARG A 205 4.39 27.32 13.84
C ARG A 205 5.91 27.23 13.70
N PHE A 206 6.49 27.97 12.75
CA PHE A 206 7.92 27.99 12.51
C PHE A 206 8.68 28.82 13.56
N THR A 207 8.71 28.35 14.81
CA THR A 207 9.62 28.89 15.81
C THR A 207 11.05 28.44 15.55
N ASP A 208 12.05 29.08 16.19
CA ASP A 208 13.44 28.68 15.99
C ASP A 208 13.70 27.26 16.53
N GLU A 209 13.07 26.89 17.64
CA GLU A 209 13.11 25.55 18.20
C GLU A 209 12.56 24.53 17.19
N HIS A 210 11.36 24.78 16.62
CA HIS A 210 10.74 23.86 15.64
C HIS A 210 11.59 23.74 14.38
N LYS A 211 12.17 24.82 13.90
CA LYS A 211 13.14 24.77 12.77
C LYS A 211 14.36 23.91 13.12
N ALA A 212 14.93 24.08 14.33
CA ALA A 212 16.06 23.27 14.77
C ALA A 212 15.71 21.79 14.84
N GLU A 213 14.53 21.42 15.32
CA GLU A 213 14.01 20.05 15.33
C GLU A 213 13.85 19.49 13.92
N ILE A 214 13.29 20.27 12.97
CA ILE A 214 13.18 19.87 11.56
C ILE A 214 14.55 19.56 10.97
N TYR A 215 15.57 20.40 11.24
CA TYR A 215 16.95 20.19 10.77
C TYR A 215 17.60 18.96 11.42
N SER A 216 17.56 18.86 12.75
CA SER A 216 18.23 17.80 13.50
C SER A 216 17.64 16.42 13.18
N SER A 217 16.31 16.33 13.00
CA SER A 217 15.63 15.09 12.65
C SER A 217 15.98 14.55 11.25
N ARG A 218 16.60 15.35 10.39
CA ARG A 218 16.93 14.98 9.01
C ARG A 218 18.42 14.85 8.76
N ILE A 219 19.19 15.87 9.08
CA ILE A 219 20.59 15.96 8.62
C ILE A 219 21.46 14.89 9.28
N GLY A 220 21.43 14.78 10.61
CA GLY A 220 22.21 13.78 11.35
C GLY A 220 21.84 12.35 10.96
N PRO A 221 20.56 11.95 11.11
CA PRO A 221 20.10 10.62 10.75
C PRO A 221 20.38 10.23 9.28
N THR A 222 20.12 11.13 8.32
CA THR A 222 20.41 10.86 6.90
C THR A 222 21.89 10.57 6.67
N ARG A 223 22.80 11.36 7.29
CA ARG A 223 24.24 11.14 7.16
C ARG A 223 24.69 9.79 7.72
N ARG A 224 24.13 9.36 8.87
CA ARG A 224 24.44 8.06 9.47
C ARG A 224 23.97 6.92 8.59
N LEU A 225 22.71 6.98 8.14
CA LEU A 225 22.18 5.95 7.24
C LEU A 225 22.96 5.88 5.92
N ALA A 226 23.32 7.02 5.33
CA ALA A 226 24.11 7.05 4.11
C ALA A 226 25.53 6.45 4.29
N ARG A 227 26.15 6.67 5.46
CA ARG A 227 27.45 6.05 5.77
C ARG A 227 27.33 4.53 5.99
N LEU A 228 26.23 4.08 6.56
CA LEU A 228 25.98 2.66 6.77
C LEU A 228 25.67 1.93 5.45
N ALA A 229 25.06 2.62 4.48
CA ALA A 229 24.71 2.09 3.18
C ALA A 229 25.86 2.10 2.15
N ALA A 230 26.98 2.77 2.45
CA ALA A 230 28.16 2.91 1.58
C ALA A 230 29.16 1.77 1.79
#